data_975134c97ea94302191b3cd319f89f65
#
_entry.id   975134c97ea94302191b3cd319f89f65
#
_cell.length_a   1.000
_cell.length_b   1.000
_cell.length_c   1.000
_cell.angle_alpha   90.00
_cell.angle_beta   90.00
_cell.angle_gamma   90.00
#
_symmetry.space_group_name_H-M   'P 1'
#
loop_
_entity.id
_entity.type
_entity.pdbx_description
1 polymer ?
#
loop_
_entity_poly.entity_id
_entity_poly.type
_entity_poly.pdbx_seq_one_letter_code
_entity_poly.pdbx_strand_id
1 'polypeptide(L)'
;MNNTETAFLKRYFLVLLGLVLAGCLLAVPYTAWWLHSSGDVAVERAVNEQSKGNFAVFGSGVSQDFVDYKLQLYAKVKPEIAVVGSSRVMQFRGAYFRKPFLNVGGTAGNLPVLRSTIDAMLRIHKPDAIIIGLDFWWFMPQWNADPFKEEPPTSGSYNYGFDSLKKPWTWLLEGKISFRDFIAPMLPQSMGGFRNVRYGIMAQQYNDGFGSDGSWYYTGESTGQKRPFDYQFEDTLKQVRYGTKAFFHAKPLA
;
A
#
# COMPACT_ATOMS: atom_id res chain seq x y z
N MET A 1 38.02 -8.07 41.78
CA MET A 1 36.86 -8.93 41.46
C MET A 1 37.29 -10.38 41.71
N ASN A 2 36.62 -11.06 42.59
CA ASN A 2 36.93 -12.45 42.88
C ASN A 2 36.61 -13.38 41.71
N ASN A 3 37.39 -14.41 41.49
CA ASN A 3 37.21 -15.39 40.39
C ASN A 3 35.78 -15.99 40.35
N THR A 4 35.13 -16.12 41.52
CA THR A 4 33.75 -16.58 41.69
C THR A 4 32.72 -15.59 41.15
N GLU A 5 32.92 -14.28 41.35
CA GLU A 5 32.04 -13.23 40.85
C GLU A 5 32.11 -13.14 39.31
N THR A 6 33.32 -13.25 38.77
CA THR A 6 33.53 -13.27 37.33
C THR A 6 32.90 -14.50 36.66
N ALA A 7 32.97 -15.65 37.29
CA ALA A 7 32.35 -16.88 36.81
C ALA A 7 30.81 -16.80 36.87
N PHE A 8 30.25 -16.20 37.91
CA PHE A 8 28.82 -15.98 38.04
C PHE A 8 28.30 -15.04 36.96
N LEU A 9 28.96 -13.89 36.76
CA LEU A 9 28.58 -12.91 35.73
C LEU A 9 28.64 -13.52 34.33
N LYS A 10 29.65 -14.31 34.00
CA LYS A 10 29.75 -15.02 32.72
C LYS A 10 28.58 -15.98 32.50
N ARG A 11 28.24 -16.79 33.51
CA ARG A 11 27.09 -17.72 33.43
C ARG A 11 25.78 -16.97 33.25
N TYR A 12 25.56 -15.91 34.05
CA TYR A 12 24.37 -15.07 33.90
C TYR A 12 24.25 -14.46 32.52
N PHE A 13 25.33 -13.91 32.00
CA PHE A 13 25.38 -13.34 30.64
C PHE A 13 25.09 -14.41 29.56
N LEU A 14 25.64 -15.61 29.67
CA LEU A 14 25.38 -16.70 28.72
C LEU A 14 23.92 -17.16 28.76
N VAL A 15 23.32 -17.24 29.94
CA VAL A 15 21.88 -17.56 30.08
C VAL A 15 21.03 -16.46 29.47
N LEU A 16 21.32 -15.20 29.76
CA LEU A 16 20.59 -14.07 29.19
C LEU A 16 20.72 -14.04 27.67
N LEU A 17 21.93 -14.23 27.14
CA LEU A 17 22.18 -14.32 25.70
C LEU A 17 21.41 -15.49 25.06
N GLY A 18 21.40 -16.64 25.72
CA GLY A 18 20.64 -17.82 25.28
C GLY A 18 19.14 -17.55 25.21
N LEU A 19 18.58 -16.87 26.22
CA LEU A 19 17.16 -16.47 26.23
C LEU A 19 16.83 -15.47 25.12
N VAL A 20 17.69 -14.49 24.88
CA VAL A 20 17.51 -13.51 23.80
C VAL A 20 17.55 -14.20 22.43
N LEU A 21 18.54 -15.09 22.20
CA LEU A 21 18.64 -15.85 20.97
C LEU A 21 17.42 -16.77 20.75
N ALA A 22 16.97 -17.46 21.80
CA ALA A 22 15.78 -18.30 21.72
C ALA A 22 14.52 -17.44 21.42
N GLY A 23 14.40 -16.29 22.05
CA GLY A 23 13.33 -15.33 21.76
C GLY A 23 13.33 -14.86 20.29
N CYS A 24 14.49 -14.50 19.76
CA CYS A 24 14.64 -14.12 18.35
C CYS A 24 14.30 -15.27 17.39
N LEU A 25 14.75 -16.49 17.70
CA LEU A 25 14.48 -17.68 16.89
C LEU A 25 12.98 -18.01 16.81
N LEU A 26 12.20 -17.68 17.82
CA LEU A 26 10.76 -17.87 17.84
C LEU A 26 10.01 -16.68 17.24
N ALA A 27 10.47 -15.46 17.50
CA ALA A 27 9.80 -14.23 17.09
C ALA A 27 9.79 -14.06 15.56
N VAL A 28 10.91 -14.37 14.88
CA VAL A 28 11.02 -14.19 13.42
C VAL A 28 10.06 -15.08 12.65
N PRO A 29 10.04 -16.42 12.85
CA PRO A 29 9.08 -17.29 12.16
C PRO A 29 7.63 -16.94 12.51
N TYR A 30 7.37 -16.61 13.78
CA TYR A 30 6.04 -16.19 14.23
C TYR A 30 5.57 -14.95 13.48
N THR A 31 6.41 -13.93 13.37
CA THR A 31 6.06 -12.67 12.70
C THR A 31 5.87 -12.89 11.19
N ALA A 32 6.73 -13.68 10.56
CA ALA A 32 6.58 -14.04 9.15
C ALA A 32 5.26 -14.77 8.90
N TRP A 33 4.91 -15.74 9.74
CA TRP A 33 3.65 -16.44 9.70
C TRP A 33 2.46 -15.50 9.92
N TRP A 34 2.56 -14.58 10.88
CA TRP A 34 1.53 -13.59 11.19
C TRP A 34 1.23 -12.67 9.99
N LEU A 35 2.27 -12.10 9.38
CA LEU A 35 2.15 -11.24 8.21
C LEU A 35 1.56 -11.99 7.00
N HIS A 36 1.92 -13.25 6.83
CA HIS A 36 1.35 -14.08 5.76
C HIS A 36 -0.12 -14.42 6.03
N SER A 37 -0.46 -14.75 7.26
CA SER A 37 -1.82 -15.13 7.66
C SER A 37 -2.79 -13.96 7.61
N SER A 38 -2.35 -12.75 8.00
CA SER A 38 -3.16 -11.52 7.89
C SER A 38 -3.37 -11.06 6.45
N GLY A 39 -2.61 -11.60 5.51
CA GLY A 39 -2.65 -11.19 4.11
C GLY A 39 -1.86 -9.93 3.79
N ASP A 40 -1.08 -9.40 4.74
CA ASP A 40 -0.24 -8.21 4.53
C ASP A 40 0.76 -8.38 3.40
N VAL A 41 1.21 -9.62 3.22
CA VAL A 41 2.22 -10.01 2.26
C VAL A 41 1.71 -11.01 1.22
N ALA A 42 0.41 -11.29 1.24
CA ALA A 42 -0.22 -12.26 0.35
C ALA A 42 -0.73 -11.62 -0.95
N VAL A 43 0.13 -10.86 -1.64
CA VAL A 43 -0.20 -10.16 -2.90
C VAL A 43 -0.87 -11.06 -3.92
N GLU A 44 -0.28 -12.23 -4.18
CA GLU A 44 -0.82 -13.19 -5.16
C GLU A 44 -2.24 -13.66 -4.81
N ARG A 45 -2.52 -13.85 -3.51
CA ARG A 45 -3.87 -14.27 -3.07
C ARG A 45 -4.87 -13.16 -3.31
N ALA A 46 -4.53 -11.91 -2.98
CA ALA A 46 -5.38 -10.76 -3.21
C ALA A 46 -5.62 -10.55 -4.72
N VAL A 47 -4.57 -10.59 -5.53
CA VAL A 47 -4.64 -10.46 -7.00
C VAL A 47 -5.52 -11.57 -7.61
N ASN A 48 -5.37 -12.82 -7.15
CA ASN A 48 -6.17 -13.94 -7.65
C ASN A 48 -7.66 -13.78 -7.32
N GLU A 49 -8.01 -13.27 -6.14
CA GLU A 49 -9.43 -13.02 -5.80
C GLU A 49 -9.99 -11.83 -6.57
N GLN A 50 -9.24 -10.75 -6.68
CA GLN A 50 -9.65 -9.55 -7.41
C GLN A 50 -9.83 -9.82 -8.90
N SER A 51 -8.94 -10.61 -9.51
CA SER A 51 -9.02 -10.95 -10.94
C SER A 51 -10.22 -11.85 -11.29
N LYS A 52 -10.82 -12.55 -10.32
CA LYS A 52 -12.05 -13.34 -10.51
C LYS A 52 -13.32 -12.48 -10.48
N GLY A 53 -13.20 -11.16 -10.36
CA GLY A 53 -14.35 -10.26 -10.21
C GLY A 53 -14.98 -10.28 -8.81
N ASN A 54 -14.35 -10.94 -7.84
CA ASN A 54 -14.76 -10.85 -6.45
C ASN A 54 -14.40 -9.48 -5.90
N PHE A 55 -15.28 -8.90 -5.09
CA PHE A 55 -14.93 -7.67 -4.38
C PHE A 55 -13.96 -8.02 -3.25
N ALA A 56 -12.69 -7.80 -3.50
CA ALA A 56 -11.63 -7.98 -2.52
C ALA A 56 -10.86 -6.66 -2.35
N VAL A 57 -10.52 -6.31 -1.12
CA VAL A 57 -9.69 -5.13 -0.80
C VAL A 57 -8.34 -5.60 -0.31
N PHE A 58 -7.28 -5.06 -0.90
CA PHE A 58 -5.90 -5.30 -0.49
C PHE A 58 -5.29 -4.03 0.08
N GLY A 59 -4.96 -4.05 1.38
CA GLY A 59 -4.34 -2.93 2.09
C GLY A 59 -3.28 -3.43 3.03
N SER A 60 -2.02 -3.44 2.57
CA SER A 60 -0.86 -3.80 3.39
C SER A 60 -0.44 -2.64 4.28
N GLY A 61 -0.13 -2.94 5.54
CA GLY A 61 0.52 -1.99 6.46
C GLY A 61 2.05 -2.07 6.42
N VAL A 62 2.59 -3.08 5.75
CA VAL A 62 4.03 -3.35 5.70
C VAL A 62 4.68 -2.69 4.49
N SER A 63 4.04 -2.76 3.34
CA SER A 63 4.55 -2.22 2.09
C SER A 63 3.75 -1.02 1.62
N GLN A 64 4.46 0.02 1.21
CA GLN A 64 3.89 1.17 0.50
C GLN A 64 4.22 1.13 -1.00
N ASP A 65 5.00 0.15 -1.43
CA ASP A 65 5.30 -0.07 -2.84
C ASP A 65 4.25 -0.99 -3.46
N PHE A 66 3.46 -0.42 -4.32
CA PHE A 66 2.33 -1.10 -4.92
C PHE A 66 2.59 -1.53 -6.37
N VAL A 67 3.79 -1.31 -6.90
CA VAL A 67 4.10 -1.55 -8.32
C VAL A 67 3.92 -3.02 -8.66
N ASP A 68 4.52 -3.93 -7.88
CA ASP A 68 4.40 -5.37 -8.11
C ASP A 68 2.95 -5.84 -8.04
N TYR A 69 2.21 -5.40 -7.03
CA TYR A 69 0.79 -5.70 -6.91
C TYR A 69 0.01 -5.22 -8.14
N LYS A 70 0.22 -3.98 -8.56
CA LYS A 70 -0.48 -3.39 -9.71
C LYS A 70 -0.15 -4.09 -11.01
N LEU A 71 1.12 -4.41 -11.25
CA LEU A 71 1.54 -5.10 -12.46
C LEU A 71 1.05 -6.56 -12.49
N GLN A 72 1.02 -7.25 -11.35
CA GLN A 72 0.43 -8.59 -11.26
C GLN A 72 -1.08 -8.56 -11.53
N LEU A 73 -1.80 -7.59 -10.96
CA LEU A 73 -3.23 -7.42 -11.22
C LEU A 73 -3.47 -7.06 -12.69
N TYR A 74 -2.65 -6.17 -13.26
CA TYR A 74 -2.70 -5.79 -14.66
C TYR A 74 -2.50 -6.99 -15.60
N ALA A 75 -1.55 -7.87 -15.29
CA ALA A 75 -1.29 -9.08 -16.05
C ALA A 75 -2.47 -10.07 -16.04
N LYS A 76 -3.21 -10.12 -14.92
CA LYS A 76 -4.39 -10.99 -14.78
C LYS A 76 -5.64 -10.41 -15.45
N VAL A 77 -5.90 -9.12 -15.26
CA VAL A 77 -7.11 -8.44 -15.74
C VAL A 77 -7.02 -8.14 -17.24
N LYS A 78 -5.84 -7.77 -17.76
CA LYS A 78 -5.62 -7.34 -19.15
C LYS A 78 -6.65 -6.31 -19.59
N PRO A 79 -6.68 -5.12 -18.97
CA PRO A 79 -7.74 -4.14 -19.19
C PRO A 79 -7.67 -3.52 -20.58
N GLU A 80 -8.82 -3.07 -21.12
CA GLU A 80 -8.89 -2.25 -22.32
C GLU A 80 -8.55 -0.78 -22.03
N ILE A 81 -8.84 -0.32 -20.81
CA ILE A 81 -8.50 1.03 -20.36
C ILE A 81 -7.68 0.94 -19.08
N ALA A 82 -6.53 1.59 -19.06
CA ALA A 82 -5.68 1.68 -17.88
C ALA A 82 -5.47 3.14 -17.46
N VAL A 83 -5.41 3.40 -16.15
CA VAL A 83 -4.99 4.69 -15.59
C VAL A 83 -3.65 4.49 -14.90
N VAL A 84 -2.69 5.38 -15.15
CA VAL A 84 -1.35 5.36 -14.53
C VAL A 84 -0.95 6.76 -14.08
N GLY A 85 -0.18 6.85 -13.00
CA GLY A 85 0.28 8.12 -12.45
C GLY A 85 0.58 8.02 -10.96
N SER A 86 0.61 9.15 -10.27
CA SER A 86 0.81 9.23 -8.83
C SER A 86 -0.41 8.75 -8.04
N SER A 87 -0.35 8.92 -6.71
CA SER A 87 -1.50 8.64 -5.83
C SER A 87 -2.76 9.45 -6.16
N ARG A 88 -2.66 10.56 -6.89
CA ARG A 88 -3.80 11.41 -7.27
C ARG A 88 -4.77 10.74 -8.22
N VAL A 89 -4.29 9.83 -9.06
CA VAL A 89 -5.17 9.09 -9.98
C VAL A 89 -5.77 7.84 -9.37
N MET A 90 -5.41 7.47 -8.14
CA MET A 90 -5.94 6.26 -7.49
C MET A 90 -7.45 6.28 -7.25
N GLN A 91 -8.12 7.44 -7.43
CA GLN A 91 -9.56 7.58 -7.28
C GLN A 91 -10.37 7.35 -8.57
N PHE A 92 -9.71 7.11 -9.70
CA PHE A 92 -10.43 6.66 -10.89
C PHE A 92 -10.99 5.27 -10.66
N ARG A 93 -12.31 5.13 -10.78
CA ARG A 93 -13.05 3.90 -10.51
C ARG A 93 -13.47 3.19 -11.79
N GLY A 94 -13.48 1.86 -11.76
CA GLY A 94 -13.99 1.06 -12.87
C GLY A 94 -15.43 1.40 -13.25
N ALA A 95 -16.24 1.81 -12.29
CA ALA A 95 -17.63 2.23 -12.50
C ALA A 95 -17.78 3.44 -13.45
N TYR A 96 -16.74 4.21 -13.71
CA TYR A 96 -16.77 5.35 -14.65
C TYR A 96 -16.59 4.92 -16.11
N PHE A 97 -16.24 3.67 -16.36
CA PHE A 97 -15.90 3.14 -17.66
C PHE A 97 -16.84 1.99 -18.07
N ARG A 98 -17.18 1.92 -19.33
CA ARG A 98 -18.01 0.82 -19.90
C ARG A 98 -17.16 -0.39 -20.30
N LYS A 99 -15.88 -0.18 -20.52
CA LYS A 99 -14.92 -1.20 -20.94
C LYS A 99 -14.12 -1.72 -19.75
N PRO A 100 -13.54 -2.91 -19.82
CA PRO A 100 -12.63 -3.43 -18.80
C PRO A 100 -11.56 -2.40 -18.44
N PHE A 101 -11.51 -2.04 -17.18
CA PHE A 101 -10.72 -0.95 -16.63
C PHE A 101 -9.80 -1.44 -15.52
N LEU A 102 -8.61 -0.87 -15.42
CA LEU A 102 -7.75 -1.03 -14.26
C LEU A 102 -7.01 0.25 -13.90
N ASN A 103 -7.02 0.57 -12.62
CA ASN A 103 -6.26 1.67 -12.07
C ASN A 103 -4.86 1.19 -11.61
N VAL A 104 -3.83 1.63 -12.34
CA VAL A 104 -2.41 1.41 -12.03
C VAL A 104 -1.79 2.63 -11.33
N GLY A 105 -2.62 3.56 -10.84
CA GLY A 105 -2.17 4.75 -10.12
C GLY A 105 -1.45 4.41 -8.81
N GLY A 106 -0.62 5.36 -8.35
CA GLY A 106 0.25 5.19 -7.20
C GLY A 106 1.60 4.53 -7.50
N THR A 107 1.85 4.21 -8.78
CA THR A 107 3.08 3.53 -9.21
C THR A 107 4.15 4.47 -9.76
N ALA A 108 3.85 5.74 -9.95
CA ALA A 108 4.78 6.71 -10.50
C ALA A 108 4.88 7.95 -9.62
N GLY A 109 6.10 8.26 -9.17
CA GLY A 109 6.42 9.47 -8.39
C GLY A 109 7.07 10.56 -9.23
N ASN A 110 7.54 10.24 -10.45
CA ASN A 110 8.20 11.14 -11.38
C ASN A 110 8.06 10.65 -12.83
N LEU A 111 8.54 11.41 -13.81
CA LEU A 111 8.44 11.07 -15.24
C LEU A 111 9.25 9.82 -15.62
N PRO A 112 10.51 9.64 -15.18
CA PRO A 112 11.27 8.42 -15.44
C PRO A 112 10.56 7.14 -14.98
N VAL A 113 10.06 7.12 -13.75
CA VAL A 113 9.31 5.98 -13.19
C VAL A 113 7.98 5.77 -13.93
N LEU A 114 7.28 6.85 -14.30
CA LEU A 114 6.06 6.75 -15.10
C LEU A 114 6.33 6.05 -16.44
N ARG A 115 7.37 6.47 -17.16
CA ARG A 115 7.78 5.85 -18.43
C ARG A 115 8.08 4.36 -18.24
N SER A 116 8.91 4.02 -17.25
CA SER A 116 9.28 2.64 -16.96
C SER A 116 8.05 1.78 -16.60
N THR A 117 7.09 2.35 -15.88
CA THR A 117 5.83 1.67 -15.54
C THR A 117 4.99 1.42 -16.78
N ILE A 118 4.85 2.41 -17.67
CA ILE A 118 4.13 2.25 -18.94
C ILE A 118 4.81 1.19 -19.81
N ASP A 119 6.14 1.22 -19.92
CA ASP A 119 6.90 0.23 -20.69
C ASP A 119 6.71 -1.19 -20.10
N ALA A 120 6.67 -1.34 -18.79
CA ALA A 120 6.36 -2.62 -18.14
C ALA A 120 4.93 -3.08 -18.45
N MET A 121 3.96 -2.19 -18.38
CA MET A 121 2.56 -2.49 -18.74
C MET A 121 2.45 -2.95 -20.19
N LEU A 122 3.05 -2.23 -21.12
CA LEU A 122 2.98 -2.54 -22.56
C LEU A 122 3.66 -3.87 -22.92
N ARG A 123 4.68 -4.28 -22.16
CA ARG A 123 5.29 -5.63 -22.31
C ARG A 123 4.35 -6.75 -21.84
N ILE A 124 3.47 -6.48 -20.89
CA ILE A 124 2.51 -7.45 -20.37
C ILE A 124 1.28 -7.53 -21.28
N HIS A 125 0.67 -6.39 -21.57
CA HIS A 125 -0.56 -6.27 -22.35
C HIS A 125 -0.69 -4.85 -22.91
N LYS A 126 -1.14 -4.70 -24.16
CA LYS A 126 -1.40 -3.41 -24.79
C LYS A 126 -2.90 -3.07 -24.63
N PRO A 127 -3.26 -2.08 -23.80
CA PRO A 127 -4.65 -1.64 -23.69
C PRO A 127 -5.05 -0.77 -24.89
N ASP A 128 -6.36 -0.57 -25.08
CA ASP A 128 -6.88 0.36 -26.11
C ASP A 128 -6.56 1.82 -25.76
N ALA A 129 -6.57 2.16 -24.45
CA ALA A 129 -6.29 3.50 -23.98
C ALA A 129 -5.53 3.49 -22.66
N ILE A 130 -4.60 4.44 -22.51
CA ILE A 130 -3.92 4.74 -21.25
C ILE A 130 -4.23 6.19 -20.87
N ILE A 131 -4.83 6.38 -19.71
CA ILE A 131 -5.04 7.69 -19.10
C ILE A 131 -3.84 7.98 -18.19
N ILE A 132 -3.11 9.05 -18.48
CA ILE A 132 -1.89 9.41 -17.74
C ILE A 132 -2.20 10.62 -16.85
N GLY A 133 -2.03 10.45 -15.55
CA GLY A 133 -2.07 11.54 -14.58
C GLY A 133 -0.69 12.15 -14.43
N LEU A 134 -0.54 13.38 -14.89
CA LEU A 134 0.69 14.14 -14.79
C LEU A 134 0.60 15.15 -13.65
N ASP A 135 1.55 15.09 -12.74
CA ASP A 135 1.65 16.05 -11.65
C ASP A 135 2.56 17.21 -12.05
N PHE A 136 2.16 18.44 -11.79
CA PHE A 136 2.89 19.64 -12.22
C PHE A 136 4.31 19.72 -11.65
N TRP A 137 4.55 19.21 -10.43
CA TRP A 137 5.89 19.19 -9.82
C TRP A 137 6.85 18.22 -10.52
N TRP A 138 6.38 17.26 -11.30
CA TRP A 138 7.27 16.40 -12.08
C TRP A 138 8.06 17.16 -13.14
N PHE A 139 7.61 18.36 -13.50
CA PHE A 139 8.29 19.25 -14.44
C PHE A 139 9.23 20.25 -13.75
N MET A 140 9.32 20.20 -12.42
CA MET A 140 10.24 21.06 -11.67
C MET A 140 11.63 20.42 -11.58
N PRO A 141 12.73 21.19 -11.82
CA PRO A 141 14.09 20.64 -11.84
C PRO A 141 14.50 19.90 -10.57
N GLN A 142 14.00 20.33 -9.41
CA GLN A 142 14.31 19.69 -8.12
C GLN A 142 13.72 18.28 -7.98
N TRP A 143 12.71 17.93 -8.79
CA TRP A 143 12.06 16.61 -8.78
C TRP A 143 12.50 15.73 -9.95
N ASN A 144 13.03 16.35 -11.01
CA ASN A 144 13.48 15.69 -12.23
C ASN A 144 14.78 16.34 -12.70
N ALA A 145 15.88 15.99 -12.05
CA ALA A 145 17.20 16.43 -12.50
C ALA A 145 17.50 15.96 -13.93
N ASP A 146 16.98 14.82 -14.32
CA ASP A 146 17.06 14.27 -15.67
C ASP A 146 15.77 13.49 -16.00
N PRO A 147 14.82 14.08 -16.75
CA PRO A 147 13.57 13.41 -17.12
C PRO A 147 13.77 12.22 -18.08
N PHE A 148 14.96 12.06 -18.66
CA PHE A 148 15.31 10.96 -19.57
C PHE A 148 16.10 9.85 -18.88
N LYS A 149 16.48 10.04 -17.60
CA LYS A 149 17.14 8.99 -16.83
C LYS A 149 16.24 7.78 -16.74
N GLU A 150 16.74 6.61 -17.10
CA GLU A 150 16.03 5.37 -16.88
C GLU A 150 16.02 5.04 -15.37
N GLU A 151 14.86 5.11 -14.78
CA GLU A 151 14.62 4.58 -13.44
C GLU A 151 13.71 3.37 -13.58
N PRO A 152 14.12 2.19 -13.10
CA PRO A 152 13.22 1.04 -13.10
C PRO A 152 11.95 1.42 -12.33
N PRO A 153 10.78 0.91 -12.73
CA PRO A 153 9.63 0.97 -11.86
C PRO A 153 10.13 0.38 -10.54
N THR A 154 9.97 1.11 -9.46
CA THR A 154 10.40 0.64 -8.15
C THR A 154 9.63 -0.63 -7.85
N SER A 155 10.11 -1.75 -8.36
CA SER A 155 9.71 -3.05 -7.91
C SER A 155 10.36 -3.20 -6.54
N GLY A 156 9.72 -2.65 -5.55
CA GLY A 156 9.95 -3.14 -4.22
C GLY A 156 9.53 -4.59 -4.27
N SER A 157 10.43 -5.48 -4.68
CA SER A 157 10.28 -6.83 -4.23
C SER A 157 9.92 -6.67 -2.75
N TYR A 158 8.81 -7.30 -2.31
CA TYR A 158 8.48 -7.36 -0.90
C TYR A 158 9.71 -7.92 -0.17
N ASN A 159 10.73 -7.09 -0.07
CA ASN A 159 11.88 -7.35 0.75
C ASN A 159 11.32 -7.26 2.17
N TYR A 160 10.94 -8.43 2.69
CA TYR A 160 10.72 -8.65 4.10
C TYR A 160 12.02 -8.31 4.82
N GLY A 161 12.37 -7.03 4.77
CA GLY A 161 13.47 -6.52 5.55
C GLY A 161 13.12 -6.68 7.03
N PHE A 162 14.13 -6.61 7.85
CA PHE A 162 13.99 -6.64 9.30
C PHE A 162 12.94 -5.64 9.81
N ASP A 163 12.72 -4.53 9.11
CA ASP A 163 11.70 -3.54 9.44
C ASP A 163 10.27 -4.07 9.23
N SER A 164 10.02 -4.90 8.25
CA SER A 164 8.72 -5.56 8.07
C SER A 164 8.41 -6.51 9.23
N LEU A 165 9.43 -7.26 9.70
CA LEU A 165 9.27 -8.19 10.81
C LEU A 165 9.03 -7.49 12.15
N LYS A 166 9.44 -6.23 12.30
CA LYS A 166 9.15 -5.44 13.50
C LYS A 166 7.71 -4.91 13.54
N LYS A 167 7.07 -4.73 12.38
CA LYS A 167 5.78 -4.04 12.26
C LYS A 167 4.69 -4.59 13.20
N PRO A 168 4.39 -5.90 13.27
CA PRO A 168 3.37 -6.41 14.17
C PRO A 168 3.64 -6.09 15.65
N TRP A 169 4.91 -6.14 16.07
CA TRP A 169 5.32 -5.79 17.43
C TRP A 169 5.14 -4.31 17.73
N THR A 170 5.54 -3.46 16.78
CA THR A 170 5.34 -2.01 16.87
C THR A 170 3.86 -1.68 16.95
N TRP A 171 3.02 -2.29 16.10
CA TRP A 171 1.57 -2.09 16.12
C TRP A 171 0.92 -2.52 17.43
N LEU A 172 1.41 -3.61 18.03
CA LEU A 172 0.96 -4.05 19.35
C LEU A 172 1.32 -3.01 20.42
N LEU A 173 2.56 -2.53 20.45
CA LEU A 173 3.04 -1.54 21.42
C LEU A 173 2.34 -0.18 21.26
N GLU A 174 2.01 0.20 20.03
CA GLU A 174 1.28 1.42 19.70
C GLU A 174 -0.25 1.29 19.89
N GLY A 175 -0.73 0.11 20.27
CA GLY A 175 -2.17 -0.16 20.43
C GLY A 175 -2.95 -0.19 19.10
N LYS A 176 -2.26 -0.29 17.96
CA LYS A 176 -2.89 -0.40 16.63
C LYS A 176 -3.51 -1.76 16.39
N ILE A 177 -3.01 -2.79 17.03
CA ILE A 177 -3.60 -4.13 17.08
C ILE A 177 -3.79 -4.54 18.53
N SER A 178 -4.85 -5.30 18.80
CA SER A 178 -5.07 -5.85 20.14
C SER A 178 -4.12 -7.02 20.40
N PHE A 179 -3.88 -7.33 21.67
CA PHE A 179 -3.10 -8.51 22.04
C PHE A 179 -3.74 -9.81 21.53
N ARG A 180 -5.07 -9.85 21.44
CA ARG A 180 -5.81 -10.96 20.85
C ARG A 180 -5.47 -11.11 19.37
N ASP A 181 -5.48 -10.02 18.61
CA ASP A 181 -5.18 -10.03 17.18
C ASP A 181 -3.70 -10.32 16.90
N PHE A 182 -2.85 -9.97 17.86
CA PHE A 182 -1.43 -10.33 17.79
C PHE A 182 -1.23 -11.84 17.97
N ILE A 183 -1.89 -12.49 18.94
CA ILE A 183 -1.77 -13.95 19.15
C ILE A 183 -2.51 -14.75 18.08
N ALA A 184 -3.71 -14.30 17.72
CA ALA A 184 -4.52 -14.91 16.67
C ALA A 184 -4.65 -13.92 15.50
N PRO A 185 -3.77 -14.02 14.48
CA PRO A 185 -3.75 -13.05 13.40
C PRO A 185 -5.13 -12.99 12.74
N MET A 186 -5.55 -11.79 12.42
CA MET A 186 -6.78 -11.56 11.67
C MET A 186 -6.65 -12.23 10.32
N LEU A 187 -7.34 -13.34 10.14
CA LEU A 187 -7.44 -13.99 8.85
C LEU A 187 -8.22 -13.07 7.89
N PRO A 188 -7.95 -13.15 6.57
CA PRO A 188 -8.74 -12.43 5.59
C PRO A 188 -10.23 -12.67 5.84
N GLN A 189 -10.93 -11.60 6.23
CA GLN A 189 -12.32 -11.70 6.66
C GLN A 189 -13.26 -11.39 5.49
N SER A 190 -14.36 -12.15 5.38
CA SER A 190 -15.41 -11.81 4.44
C SER A 190 -16.17 -10.56 4.90
N MET A 191 -16.46 -9.67 3.97
CA MET A 191 -17.25 -8.47 4.21
C MET A 191 -18.71 -8.77 3.86
N GLY A 192 -19.56 -8.87 4.90
CA GLY A 192 -21.02 -8.81 4.71
C GLY A 192 -21.65 -9.83 3.75
N GLY A 193 -21.32 -11.10 3.89
CA GLY A 193 -22.14 -12.19 3.36
C GLY A 193 -21.90 -12.65 1.92
N PHE A 194 -21.19 -11.92 1.07
CA PHE A 194 -20.88 -12.36 -0.29
C PHE A 194 -19.41 -12.10 -0.61
N ARG A 195 -18.61 -13.15 -0.68
CA ARG A 195 -17.26 -13.25 -1.30
C ARG A 195 -16.32 -12.02 -1.25
N ASN A 196 -16.62 -11.06 -0.40
CA ASN A 196 -15.84 -9.86 -0.20
C ASN A 196 -14.80 -10.15 0.86
N VAL A 197 -13.53 -10.08 0.52
CA VAL A 197 -12.43 -10.43 1.44
C VAL A 197 -11.50 -9.25 1.61
N ARG A 198 -11.01 -9.06 2.83
CA ARG A 198 -10.03 -8.04 3.17
C ARG A 198 -8.67 -8.69 3.41
N TYR A 199 -7.66 -8.27 2.66
CA TYR A 199 -6.29 -8.73 2.78
C TYR A 199 -5.41 -7.61 3.33
N GLY A 200 -4.67 -7.90 4.40
CA GLY A 200 -3.75 -6.99 5.05
C GLY A 200 -4.41 -6.11 6.11
N ILE A 201 -3.56 -5.61 7.02
CA ILE A 201 -4.00 -4.91 8.23
C ILE A 201 -4.74 -3.60 7.93
N MET A 202 -4.33 -2.86 6.90
CA MET A 202 -4.98 -1.61 6.52
C MET A 202 -6.42 -1.87 6.05
N ALA A 203 -6.63 -2.90 5.22
CA ALA A 203 -7.96 -3.26 4.77
C ALA A 203 -8.82 -3.80 5.92
N GLN A 204 -8.25 -4.58 6.83
CA GLN A 204 -8.98 -5.22 7.92
C GLN A 204 -9.38 -4.24 9.03
N GLN A 205 -8.48 -3.35 9.42
CA GLN A 205 -8.74 -2.41 10.53
C GLN A 205 -9.36 -1.09 10.08
N TYR A 206 -8.89 -0.58 8.95
CA TYR A 206 -9.28 0.77 8.51
C TYR A 206 -10.17 0.78 7.27
N ASN A 207 -10.45 -0.39 6.67
CA ASN A 207 -11.14 -0.51 5.37
C ASN A 207 -10.43 0.25 4.23
N ASP A 208 -9.12 0.47 4.37
CA ASP A 208 -8.30 1.17 3.41
C ASP A 208 -7.53 0.19 2.53
N GLY A 209 -7.55 0.39 1.22
CA GLY A 209 -6.83 -0.49 0.32
C GLY A 209 -7.29 -0.42 -1.13
N PHE A 210 -6.68 -1.23 -1.96
CA PHE A 210 -7.00 -1.34 -3.38
C PHE A 210 -8.14 -2.32 -3.62
N GLY A 211 -9.14 -1.89 -4.38
CA GLY A 211 -10.22 -2.74 -4.86
C GLY A 211 -9.84 -3.56 -6.09
N SER A 212 -10.79 -4.34 -6.58
CA SER A 212 -10.60 -5.23 -7.74
C SER A 212 -10.33 -4.49 -9.05
N ASP A 213 -10.72 -3.22 -9.14
CA ASP A 213 -10.41 -2.32 -10.25
C ASP A 213 -9.07 -1.57 -10.07
N GLY A 214 -8.30 -1.93 -9.04
CA GLY A 214 -7.03 -1.31 -8.69
C GLY A 214 -7.15 0.10 -8.09
N SER A 215 -8.34 0.66 -7.93
CA SER A 215 -8.52 1.96 -7.30
C SER A 215 -8.39 1.88 -5.78
N TRP A 216 -7.97 2.97 -5.13
CA TRP A 216 -7.83 2.99 -3.68
C TRP A 216 -9.16 3.34 -3.01
N TYR A 217 -9.60 2.49 -2.10
CA TYR A 217 -10.72 2.73 -1.21
C TYR A 217 -10.20 3.26 0.12
N TYR A 218 -10.81 4.33 0.59
CA TYR A 218 -10.53 4.89 1.91
C TYR A 218 -11.49 4.32 2.96
N THR A 219 -11.20 4.56 4.23
CA THR A 219 -12.02 4.14 5.38
C THR A 219 -13.51 4.43 5.15
N GLY A 220 -14.34 3.40 5.22
CA GLY A 220 -15.79 3.50 5.07
C GLY A 220 -16.32 3.35 3.63
N GLU A 221 -15.56 3.65 2.58
CA GLU A 221 -16.03 3.49 1.19
C GLU A 221 -16.26 2.02 0.82
N SER A 222 -15.37 1.14 1.27
CA SER A 222 -15.44 -0.30 0.99
C SER A 222 -16.61 -0.99 1.69
N THR A 223 -17.19 -0.38 2.71
CA THR A 223 -18.34 -0.91 3.46
C THR A 223 -19.65 -0.25 3.07
N GLY A 224 -19.64 0.71 2.15
CA GLY A 224 -20.81 1.55 1.84
C GLY A 224 -21.19 2.50 2.97
N GLN A 225 -20.43 2.54 4.05
CA GLN A 225 -20.59 3.56 5.08
C GLN A 225 -20.13 4.89 4.51
N LYS A 226 -21.05 5.86 4.47
CA LYS A 226 -20.67 7.24 4.15
C LYS A 226 -19.63 7.68 5.17
N ARG A 227 -18.47 8.11 4.69
CA ARG A 227 -17.49 8.75 5.57
C ARG A 227 -18.12 9.94 6.25
N PRO A 228 -17.65 10.28 7.47
CA PRO A 228 -17.69 11.67 7.91
C PRO A 228 -16.88 12.61 6.98
N PHE A 229 -16.41 12.12 5.85
CA PHE A 229 -15.58 12.81 4.86
C PHE A 229 -16.34 13.88 4.06
N ASP A 230 -17.64 13.80 4.02
CA ASP A 230 -18.44 14.91 3.45
C ASP A 230 -18.13 16.22 4.17
N TYR A 231 -17.83 16.17 5.47
CA TYR A 231 -17.39 17.35 6.23
C TYR A 231 -15.96 17.81 5.88
N GLN A 232 -15.01 16.90 5.80
CA GLN A 232 -13.62 17.28 5.47
C GLN A 232 -13.48 17.70 4.01
N PHE A 233 -14.20 17.06 3.09
CA PHE A 233 -14.19 17.43 1.68
C PHE A 233 -14.88 18.78 1.45
N GLU A 234 -15.99 19.05 2.11
CA GLU A 234 -16.61 20.37 2.09
C GLU A 234 -15.72 21.45 2.73
N ASP A 235 -15.05 21.14 3.85
CA ASP A 235 -14.11 22.06 4.47
C ASP A 235 -12.83 22.21 3.64
N THR A 236 -12.33 21.15 3.00
CA THR A 236 -11.22 21.24 2.05
C THR A 236 -11.63 22.00 0.79
N LEU A 237 -12.86 21.79 0.26
CA LEU A 237 -13.39 22.59 -0.84
C LEU A 237 -13.62 24.05 -0.44
N LYS A 238 -14.04 24.31 0.79
CA LYS A 238 -14.12 25.68 1.34
C LYS A 238 -12.73 26.29 1.44
N GLN A 239 -11.75 25.57 1.98
CA GLN A 239 -10.36 26.03 2.04
C GLN A 239 -9.76 26.24 0.65
N VAL A 240 -10.01 25.36 -0.31
CA VAL A 240 -9.61 25.53 -1.72
C VAL A 240 -10.34 26.72 -2.36
N ARG A 241 -11.63 26.93 -2.08
CA ARG A 241 -12.36 28.12 -2.53
C ARG A 241 -11.83 29.41 -1.90
N TYR A 242 -11.43 29.39 -0.64
CA TYR A 242 -10.79 30.55 0.01
C TYR A 242 -9.33 30.73 -0.43
N GLY A 243 -8.59 29.65 -0.63
CA GLY A 243 -7.23 29.65 -1.18
C GLY A 243 -7.16 30.11 -2.63
N THR A 244 -8.13 29.70 -3.47
CA THR A 244 -8.23 30.20 -4.86
C THR A 244 -8.56 31.70 -4.92
N LYS A 245 -9.35 32.24 -4.00
CA LYS A 245 -9.51 33.70 -3.93
C LYS A 245 -8.18 34.43 -3.64
N ALA A 246 -7.33 33.86 -2.81
CA ALA A 246 -6.00 34.43 -2.55
C ALA A 246 -5.04 34.31 -3.75
N PHE A 247 -5.17 33.23 -4.56
CA PHE A 247 -4.35 33.02 -5.76
C PHE A 247 -4.77 33.90 -6.95
N PHE A 248 -6.07 34.16 -7.11
CA PHE A 248 -6.58 34.99 -8.21
C PHE A 248 -6.48 36.49 -7.97
N HIS A 249 -6.06 36.90 -6.76
CA HIS A 249 -5.71 38.31 -6.46
C HIS A 249 -4.21 38.61 -6.58
N ALA A 250 -3.37 37.65 -7.01
CA ALA A 250 -2.04 37.96 -7.47
C ALA A 250 -2.15 38.85 -8.72
N LYS A 251 -1.68 40.12 -8.61
CA LYS A 251 -1.67 41.09 -9.71
C LYS A 251 -1.12 40.45 -10.97
N PRO A 252 -1.72 40.70 -12.14
CA PRO A 252 -1.07 40.37 -13.40
C PRO A 252 0.31 41.00 -13.40
N LEU A 253 1.31 40.20 -13.68
CA LEU A 253 2.65 40.69 -13.97
C LEU A 253 2.53 41.55 -15.21
N ALA A 254 2.84 42.84 -15.04
CA ALA A 254 2.91 43.86 -16.10
C ALA A 254 4.09 43.57 -17.04
#